data_1c2989059c58cfc006543bb87b4595e1
#
_entry.id   1c2989059c58cfc006543bb87b4595e1
#
_cell.length_a   1.000
_cell.length_b   1.000
_cell.length_c   1.000
_cell.angle_alpha   90.00
_cell.angle_beta   90.00
_cell.angle_gamma   90.00
#
_symmetry.space_group_name_H-M   'P 1'
#
loop_
_entity.id
_entity.type
_entity.pdbx_description
1 polymer ?
#
loop_
_entity_poly.entity_id
_entity_poly.type
_entity_poly.pdbx_seq_one_letter_code
_entity_poly.pdbx_strand_id
1 'polypeptide(L)'
;KDDELIFNGYCDCQKSAVDEKGFQTYIYARSSACLLVDNDAFAYTYNCPSALSLFQAYAKDLGFKFKLPNVYTLKKYEVTSGASLFGAINSLVSMISGNGIRINASNEIIMLEPSKDILNLNSYPILSVKSIINRSEPISAVHYKKEFSSNYDCHTYSKSAKDLGFSRNRYVNLISLASWQRNYKISKMIKDSFKNYKCLEITINGYCSSELYQRFIY
;
A
#
# COMPACT_ATOMS: atom_id res chain seq x y z
N LYS A 1 16.87 -22.04 -14.11
CA LYS A 1 17.63 -22.68 -13.06
C LYS A 1 16.58 -23.22 -12.09
N ASP A 2 16.35 -24.50 -12.15
CA ASP A 2 15.87 -25.27 -11.03
C ASP A 2 14.41 -25.03 -10.60
N ASP A 3 13.44 -25.00 -11.54
CA ASP A 3 11.97 -25.02 -11.29
C ASP A 3 11.43 -24.08 -10.18
N GLU A 4 12.23 -23.10 -9.75
CA GLU A 4 11.79 -22.09 -8.81
C GLU A 4 10.95 -21.03 -9.52
N LEU A 5 9.71 -20.82 -9.08
CA LEU A 5 8.84 -19.79 -9.59
C LEU A 5 9.37 -18.42 -9.15
N ILE A 6 10.01 -17.69 -10.07
CA ILE A 6 10.55 -16.35 -9.81
C ILE A 6 9.46 -15.28 -9.95
N PHE A 7 8.56 -15.44 -10.92
CA PHE A 7 7.53 -14.45 -11.20
C PHE A 7 6.25 -15.12 -11.71
N ASN A 8 5.12 -14.62 -11.23
CA ASN A 8 3.78 -14.99 -11.72
C ASN A 8 2.98 -13.71 -12.00
N GLY A 9 2.54 -13.54 -13.23
CA GLY A 9 1.82 -12.34 -13.64
C GLY A 9 1.59 -12.23 -15.12
N TYR A 10 1.36 -11.00 -15.58
CA TYR A 10 1.02 -10.66 -16.97
C TYR A 10 2.15 -9.86 -17.60
N CYS A 11 2.49 -10.22 -18.83
CA CYS A 11 3.41 -9.46 -19.66
C CYS A 11 2.66 -8.28 -20.29
N ASP A 12 3.02 -7.07 -19.90
CA ASP A 12 2.44 -5.84 -20.45
C ASP A 12 3.16 -5.38 -21.74
N CYS A 13 4.48 -5.62 -21.81
CA CYS A 13 5.27 -5.19 -22.94
C CYS A 13 6.48 -6.09 -23.16
N GLN A 14 6.71 -6.46 -24.41
CA GLN A 14 7.92 -7.12 -24.86
C GLN A 14 8.59 -6.25 -25.93
N LYS A 15 9.87 -5.98 -25.75
CA LYS A 15 10.71 -5.25 -26.71
C LYS A 15 11.91 -6.12 -27.09
N SER A 16 12.14 -6.30 -28.38
CA SER A 16 13.33 -6.99 -28.87
C SER A 16 14.19 -6.01 -29.67
N ALA A 17 15.50 -6.05 -29.43
CA ALA A 17 16.47 -5.24 -30.11
C ALA A 17 17.67 -6.09 -30.51
N VAL A 18 18.34 -5.70 -31.60
CA VAL A 18 19.64 -6.23 -32.02
C VAL A 18 20.62 -5.08 -32.01
N ASP A 19 21.68 -5.19 -31.25
CA ASP A 19 22.74 -4.20 -31.17
C ASP A 19 24.12 -4.86 -31.19
N GLU A 20 25.18 -4.12 -30.92
CA GLU A 20 26.57 -4.62 -30.87
C GLU A 20 26.76 -5.76 -29.84
N LYS A 21 25.86 -5.87 -28.85
CA LYS A 21 25.84 -6.92 -27.82
C LYS A 21 25.04 -8.15 -28.24
N GLY A 22 24.45 -8.13 -29.44
CA GLY A 22 23.64 -9.19 -30.00
C GLY A 22 22.13 -8.98 -29.81
N PHE A 23 21.37 -10.09 -29.88
CA PHE A 23 19.93 -10.06 -29.70
C PHE A 23 19.57 -9.93 -28.21
N GLN A 24 18.75 -8.94 -27.89
CA GLN A 24 18.26 -8.67 -26.55
C GLN A 24 16.74 -8.63 -26.54
N THR A 25 16.11 -9.23 -25.53
CA THR A 25 14.68 -9.13 -25.30
C THR A 25 14.41 -8.57 -23.91
N TYR A 26 13.66 -7.47 -23.84
CA TYR A 26 13.19 -6.84 -22.63
C TYR A 26 11.73 -7.18 -22.42
N ILE A 27 11.42 -7.73 -21.27
CA ILE A 27 10.03 -8.06 -20.88
C ILE A 27 9.66 -7.19 -19.69
N TYR A 28 8.61 -6.41 -19.85
CA TYR A 28 7.97 -5.70 -18.75
C TYR A 28 6.70 -6.43 -18.36
N ALA A 29 6.61 -6.85 -17.11
CA ALA A 29 5.52 -7.65 -16.61
C ALA A 29 5.08 -7.18 -15.22
N ARG A 30 3.80 -7.33 -14.91
CA ARG A 30 3.22 -7.02 -13.60
C ARG A 30 2.59 -8.26 -12.99
N SER A 31 2.59 -8.34 -11.66
CA SER A 31 1.91 -9.42 -10.95
C SER A 31 0.40 -9.40 -11.23
N SER A 32 -0.28 -10.50 -10.94
CA SER A 32 -1.74 -10.62 -11.08
C SER A 32 -2.53 -9.52 -10.37
N ALA A 33 -1.93 -8.83 -9.40
CA ALA A 33 -2.50 -7.66 -8.75
C ALA A 33 -2.93 -6.56 -9.74
N CYS A 34 -2.32 -6.51 -10.95
CA CYS A 34 -2.72 -5.56 -12.00
C CYS A 34 -4.21 -5.67 -12.34
N LEU A 35 -4.79 -6.86 -12.32
CA LEU A 35 -6.22 -7.06 -12.56
C LEU A 35 -7.11 -6.30 -11.55
N LEU A 36 -6.66 -6.18 -10.31
CA LEU A 36 -7.41 -5.42 -9.28
C LEU A 36 -7.10 -3.92 -9.32
N VAL A 37 -5.96 -3.53 -9.86
CA VAL A 37 -5.55 -2.11 -9.93
C VAL A 37 -6.13 -1.43 -11.17
N ASP A 38 -6.14 -2.14 -12.30
CA ASP A 38 -6.53 -1.58 -13.60
C ASP A 38 -8.06 -1.61 -13.84
N ASN A 39 -8.81 -2.38 -13.05
CA ASN A 39 -10.26 -2.45 -13.17
C ASN A 39 -10.93 -1.59 -12.09
N ASP A 40 -11.97 -0.86 -12.52
CA ASP A 40 -12.75 -0.03 -11.64
C ASP A 40 -13.80 -0.84 -10.87
N ALA A 41 -13.98 -0.47 -9.60
CA ALA A 41 -15.08 -0.96 -8.79
C ALA A 41 -16.35 -0.17 -9.13
N PHE A 42 -17.48 -0.85 -9.25
CA PHE A 42 -18.74 -0.15 -9.37
C PHE A 42 -19.05 0.64 -8.09
N ALA A 43 -19.48 1.89 -8.28
CA ALA A 43 -19.84 2.75 -7.17
C ALA A 43 -21.07 2.20 -6.45
N TYR A 44 -20.94 1.92 -5.16
CA TYR A 44 -22.03 1.36 -4.36
C TYR A 44 -21.84 1.67 -2.88
N THR A 45 -22.96 1.85 -2.19
CA THR A 45 -22.99 2.00 -0.73
C THR A 45 -23.37 0.69 -0.07
N TYR A 46 -22.43 0.07 0.60
CA TYR A 46 -22.64 -1.17 1.36
C TYR A 46 -23.10 -0.88 2.77
N ASN A 47 -24.10 -1.61 3.23
CA ASN A 47 -24.53 -1.65 4.64
C ASN A 47 -23.88 -2.87 5.29
N CYS A 48 -23.20 -2.66 6.41
CA CYS A 48 -22.51 -3.69 7.18
C CYS A 48 -21.56 -4.59 6.33
N PRO A 49 -20.74 -4.03 5.43
CA PRO A 49 -19.86 -4.85 4.61
C PRO A 49 -18.76 -5.50 5.44
N SER A 50 -18.37 -6.69 5.03
CA SER A 50 -17.15 -7.37 5.51
C SER A 50 -16.08 -7.38 4.41
N ALA A 51 -14.83 -7.70 4.78
CA ALA A 51 -13.78 -7.90 3.80
C ALA A 51 -14.13 -9.03 2.81
N LEU A 52 -14.79 -10.09 3.28
CA LEU A 52 -15.26 -11.19 2.43
C LEU A 52 -16.33 -10.76 1.43
N SER A 53 -17.29 -9.91 1.83
CA SER A 53 -18.32 -9.44 0.90
C SER A 53 -17.77 -8.60 -0.23
N LEU A 54 -16.78 -7.75 0.03
CA LEU A 54 -16.10 -6.99 -1.03
C LEU A 54 -15.22 -7.88 -1.90
N PHE A 55 -14.54 -8.86 -1.30
CA PHE A 55 -13.79 -9.85 -2.06
C PHE A 55 -14.71 -10.61 -3.04
N GLN A 56 -15.87 -11.06 -2.58
CA GLN A 56 -16.83 -11.76 -3.43
C GLN A 56 -17.36 -10.88 -4.56
N ALA A 57 -17.55 -9.60 -4.30
CA ALA A 57 -18.05 -8.65 -5.28
C ALA A 57 -17.00 -8.26 -6.34
N TYR A 58 -15.71 -8.23 -5.98
CA TYR A 58 -14.70 -7.58 -6.80
C TYR A 58 -13.51 -8.46 -7.22
N ALA A 59 -13.21 -9.53 -6.50
CA ALA A 59 -11.96 -10.28 -6.71
C ALA A 59 -12.15 -11.78 -6.96
N LYS A 60 -13.27 -12.35 -6.54
CA LYS A 60 -13.51 -13.80 -6.62
C LYS A 60 -13.43 -14.32 -8.07
N ASP A 61 -14.11 -13.64 -8.99
CA ASP A 61 -14.22 -14.08 -10.39
C ASP A 61 -12.93 -13.83 -11.19
N LEU A 62 -12.00 -13.07 -10.63
CA LEU A 62 -10.66 -12.82 -11.19
C LEU A 62 -9.62 -13.86 -10.75
N GLY A 63 -10.03 -14.92 -10.06
CA GLY A 63 -9.16 -16.04 -9.66
C GLY A 63 -8.35 -15.80 -8.39
N PHE A 64 -8.64 -14.76 -7.63
CA PHE A 64 -7.99 -14.52 -6.34
C PHE A 64 -8.57 -15.39 -5.24
N LYS A 65 -7.76 -15.66 -4.21
CA LYS A 65 -8.14 -16.40 -3.01
C LYS A 65 -8.22 -15.47 -1.81
N PHE A 66 -9.20 -15.69 -0.95
CA PHE A 66 -9.40 -14.91 0.27
C PHE A 66 -8.65 -15.51 1.45
N LYS A 67 -7.75 -14.75 2.05
CA LYS A 67 -6.96 -15.14 3.23
C LYS A 67 -6.94 -14.04 4.30
N LEU A 68 -7.96 -13.19 4.33
CA LEU A 68 -8.10 -12.14 5.33
C LEU A 68 -8.95 -12.62 6.50
N PRO A 69 -8.68 -12.14 7.73
CA PRO A 69 -9.59 -12.34 8.86
C PRO A 69 -10.95 -11.69 8.53
N ASN A 70 -12.02 -12.45 8.67
CA ASN A 70 -13.38 -11.95 8.42
C ASN A 70 -14.06 -11.47 9.71
N VAL A 71 -13.35 -10.70 10.53
CA VAL A 71 -13.71 -10.47 11.94
C VAL A 71 -14.51 -9.19 12.17
N TYR A 72 -14.46 -8.21 11.24
CA TYR A 72 -15.05 -6.90 11.48
C TYR A 72 -15.86 -6.41 10.29
N THR A 73 -16.97 -5.73 10.60
CA THR A 73 -17.80 -5.04 9.63
C THR A 73 -17.89 -3.55 9.98
N LEU A 74 -18.03 -2.71 8.98
CA LEU A 74 -18.43 -1.32 9.15
C LEU A 74 -19.95 -1.20 9.08
N LYS A 75 -20.53 -0.21 9.76
CA LYS A 75 -21.97 0.07 9.61
C LYS A 75 -22.33 0.45 8.17
N LYS A 76 -21.49 1.25 7.55
CA LYS A 76 -21.66 1.74 6.19
C LYS A 76 -20.30 1.95 5.53
N TYR A 77 -20.17 1.56 4.28
CA TYR A 77 -18.99 1.80 3.47
C TYR A 77 -19.39 2.19 2.05
N GLU A 78 -18.83 3.27 1.56
CA GLU A 78 -19.11 3.80 0.24
C GLU A 78 -17.90 3.57 -0.67
N VAL A 79 -18.12 2.91 -1.78
CA VAL A 79 -17.18 2.81 -2.90
C VAL A 79 -17.53 3.91 -3.88
N THR A 80 -16.60 4.83 -4.07
CA THR A 80 -16.78 5.98 -4.98
C THR A 80 -16.50 5.58 -6.42
N SER A 81 -17.12 6.30 -7.36
CA SER A 81 -16.81 6.15 -8.79
C SER A 81 -15.32 6.40 -9.08
N GLY A 82 -14.71 5.58 -9.93
CA GLY A 82 -13.29 5.65 -10.26
C GLY A 82 -12.35 5.01 -9.22
N ALA A 83 -12.89 4.38 -8.18
CA ALA A 83 -12.08 3.56 -7.29
C ALA A 83 -11.71 2.24 -7.99
N SER A 84 -10.43 1.84 -7.94
CA SER A 84 -10.05 0.51 -8.42
C SER A 84 -10.59 -0.59 -7.51
N LEU A 85 -10.71 -1.82 -8.02
CA LEU A 85 -11.11 -2.99 -7.23
C LEU A 85 -10.18 -3.18 -6.03
N PHE A 86 -8.87 -3.05 -6.25
CA PHE A 86 -7.87 -3.06 -5.18
C PHE A 86 -8.13 -1.96 -4.15
N GLY A 87 -8.35 -0.74 -4.63
CA GLY A 87 -8.61 0.44 -3.78
C GLY A 87 -9.83 0.25 -2.88
N ALA A 88 -10.91 -0.29 -3.43
CA ALA A 88 -12.13 -0.57 -2.69
C ALA A 88 -11.90 -1.57 -1.55
N ILE A 89 -11.29 -2.73 -1.84
CA ILE A 89 -11.01 -3.75 -0.83
C ILE A 89 -9.97 -3.23 0.20
N ASN A 90 -8.88 -2.65 -0.28
CA ASN A 90 -7.79 -2.16 0.57
C ASN A 90 -8.25 -1.06 1.54
N SER A 91 -9.11 -0.15 1.08
CA SER A 91 -9.63 0.93 1.94
C SER A 91 -10.54 0.39 3.03
N LEU A 92 -11.45 -0.54 2.71
CA LEU A 92 -12.30 -1.17 3.73
C LEU A 92 -11.44 -1.91 4.77
N VAL A 93 -10.53 -2.79 4.30
CA VAL A 93 -9.66 -3.58 5.20
C VAL A 93 -8.81 -2.67 6.07
N SER A 94 -8.24 -1.62 5.47
CA SER A 94 -7.44 -0.65 6.21
C SER A 94 -8.24 0.10 7.28
N MET A 95 -9.49 0.43 6.99
CA MET A 95 -10.38 1.08 7.98
C MET A 95 -10.69 0.15 9.15
N ILE A 96 -10.82 -1.14 8.90
CA ILE A 96 -11.18 -2.14 9.91
C ILE A 96 -9.97 -2.52 10.76
N SER A 97 -8.82 -2.80 10.12
CA SER A 97 -7.65 -3.41 10.76
C SER A 97 -6.49 -2.45 11.03
N GLY A 98 -6.52 -1.26 10.44
CA GLY A 98 -5.36 -0.35 10.43
C GLY A 98 -4.27 -0.72 9.42
N ASN A 99 -4.31 -1.91 8.84
CA ASN A 99 -3.37 -2.40 7.84
C ASN A 99 -4.04 -2.53 6.47
N GLY A 100 -3.27 -2.37 5.41
CA GLY A 100 -3.74 -2.62 4.05
C GLY A 100 -3.71 -4.12 3.69
N ILE A 101 -3.93 -4.38 2.41
CA ILE A 101 -3.81 -5.72 1.84
C ILE A 101 -2.61 -5.81 0.90
N ARG A 102 -2.13 -7.01 0.67
CA ARG A 102 -1.22 -7.36 -0.42
C ARG A 102 -1.67 -8.65 -1.11
N ILE A 103 -1.15 -8.89 -2.29
CA ILE A 103 -1.38 -10.13 -3.04
C ILE A 103 -0.04 -10.86 -3.10
N ASN A 104 -0.04 -12.12 -2.72
CA ASN A 104 1.15 -12.97 -2.79
C ASN A 104 1.25 -13.70 -4.14
N ALA A 105 2.36 -14.43 -4.36
CA ALA A 105 2.62 -15.17 -5.59
C ALA A 105 1.58 -16.27 -5.89
N SER A 106 0.81 -16.71 -4.90
CA SER A 106 -0.27 -17.70 -5.03
C SER A 106 -1.63 -17.07 -5.32
N ASN A 107 -1.68 -15.78 -5.66
CA ASN A 107 -2.91 -15.00 -5.88
C ASN A 107 -3.83 -14.93 -4.65
N GLU A 108 -3.25 -14.99 -3.45
CA GLU A 108 -3.99 -14.84 -2.22
C GLU A 108 -3.98 -13.38 -1.77
N ILE A 109 -5.15 -12.85 -1.45
CA ILE A 109 -5.29 -11.54 -0.80
C ILE A 109 -5.08 -11.73 0.69
N ILE A 110 -3.98 -11.20 1.19
CA ILE A 110 -3.52 -11.33 2.57
C ILE A 110 -3.36 -9.95 3.22
N MET A 111 -3.31 -9.93 4.56
CA MET A 111 -3.05 -8.69 5.30
C MET A 111 -1.64 -8.19 5.03
N LEU A 112 -1.51 -6.88 4.90
CA LEU A 112 -0.23 -6.22 4.79
C LEU A 112 0.39 -6.08 6.18
N GLU A 113 1.07 -7.12 6.63
CA GLU A 113 1.77 -7.14 7.91
C GLU A 113 3.28 -7.27 7.67
N PRO A 114 4.10 -6.65 8.53
CA PRO A 114 5.54 -6.90 8.49
C PRO A 114 5.81 -8.40 8.68
N SER A 115 6.66 -8.96 7.83
CA SER A 115 7.10 -10.35 8.02
C SER A 115 7.73 -10.51 9.41
N LYS A 116 7.51 -11.67 10.03
CA LYS A 116 8.18 -12.05 11.28
C LYS A 116 9.64 -12.40 11.03
N ASP A 117 9.93 -12.87 9.83
CA ASP A 117 11.28 -13.24 9.43
C ASP A 117 12.12 -12.00 9.16
N ILE A 118 13.31 -11.99 9.71
CA ILE A 118 14.27 -10.91 9.55
C ILE A 118 15.33 -11.36 8.56
N LEU A 119 15.44 -10.64 7.45
CA LEU A 119 16.47 -10.88 6.46
C LEU A 119 17.80 -10.29 6.95
N ASN A 120 18.83 -11.12 7.06
CA ASN A 120 20.17 -10.67 7.37
C ASN A 120 20.94 -10.34 6.09
N LEU A 121 21.05 -9.06 5.76
CA LEU A 121 21.75 -8.61 4.57
C LEU A 121 23.30 -8.69 4.69
N ASN A 122 23.83 -8.82 5.90
CA ASN A 122 25.29 -8.99 6.10
C ASN A 122 25.82 -10.32 5.54
N SER A 123 24.94 -11.27 5.24
CA SER A 123 25.31 -12.53 4.58
C SER A 123 25.49 -12.41 3.07
N TYR A 124 25.17 -11.27 2.48
CA TYR A 124 25.27 -11.02 1.05
C TYR A 124 26.42 -10.06 0.74
N PRO A 125 27.12 -10.22 -0.42
CA PRO A 125 28.08 -9.24 -0.86
C PRO A 125 27.40 -7.90 -1.18
N ILE A 126 27.61 -6.91 -0.32
CA ILE A 126 27.03 -5.57 -0.50
C ILE A 126 27.94 -4.76 -1.42
N LEU A 127 27.38 -4.30 -2.54
CA LEU A 127 28.11 -3.48 -3.52
C LEU A 127 28.00 -1.99 -3.21
N SER A 128 26.82 -1.54 -2.77
CA SER A 128 26.62 -0.14 -2.39
C SER A 128 25.50 0.02 -1.39
N VAL A 129 25.61 1.07 -0.59
CA VAL A 129 24.56 1.54 0.33
C VAL A 129 24.37 3.02 0.14
N LYS A 130 23.12 3.43 -0.12
CA LYS A 130 22.75 4.83 -0.26
C LYS A 130 21.67 5.17 0.77
N SER A 131 21.93 6.15 1.61
CA SER A 131 20.95 6.71 2.54
C SER A 131 20.29 7.93 1.92
N ILE A 132 18.97 7.94 1.89
CA ILE A 132 18.17 9.03 1.35
C ILE A 132 17.31 9.59 2.47
N ILE A 133 17.42 10.90 2.71
CA ILE A 133 16.56 11.62 3.66
C ILE A 133 15.74 12.64 2.88
N ASN A 134 14.44 12.36 2.73
CA ASN A 134 13.51 13.24 2.05
C ASN A 134 12.70 14.04 3.07
N ARG A 135 13.02 15.32 3.22
CA ARG A 135 12.36 16.23 4.17
C ARG A 135 11.11 16.91 3.58
N SER A 136 10.75 16.65 2.33
CA SER A 136 9.68 17.34 1.63
C SER A 136 8.26 16.86 1.98
N GLU A 137 8.10 15.64 2.51
CA GLU A 137 6.79 15.01 2.68
C GLU A 137 6.21 15.04 4.10
N PRO A 138 7.02 14.90 5.20
CA PRO A 138 6.48 14.77 6.54
C PRO A 138 5.52 15.89 6.95
N ILE A 139 4.34 15.50 7.46
CA ILE A 139 3.28 16.42 7.88
C ILE A 139 3.36 16.60 9.39
N SER A 140 3.39 17.85 9.84
CA SER A 140 3.42 18.21 11.26
C SER A 140 2.05 18.45 11.86
N ALA A 141 1.09 18.91 11.06
CA ALA A 141 -0.28 19.12 11.53
C ALA A 141 -1.29 18.89 10.40
N VAL A 142 -2.43 18.32 10.76
CA VAL A 142 -3.62 18.25 9.91
C VAL A 142 -4.73 19.04 10.59
N HIS A 143 -5.22 20.06 9.89
CA HIS A 143 -6.35 20.86 10.28
C HIS A 143 -7.59 20.38 9.53
N TYR A 144 -8.72 20.25 10.22
CA TYR A 144 -9.93 19.74 9.60
C TYR A 144 -11.20 20.38 10.14
N LYS A 145 -12.26 20.32 9.36
CA LYS A 145 -13.59 20.83 9.75
C LYS A 145 -14.36 19.76 10.49
N LYS A 146 -15.04 20.16 11.56
CA LYS A 146 -16.13 19.38 12.16
C LYS A 146 -17.43 19.57 11.39
N GLU A 147 -18.36 18.68 11.63
CA GLU A 147 -19.74 18.83 11.19
C GLU A 147 -20.29 20.19 11.68
N PHE A 148 -20.96 20.90 10.79
CA PHE A 148 -21.53 22.24 11.03
C PHE A 148 -20.52 23.38 11.27
N SER A 149 -19.20 23.16 11.15
CA SER A 149 -18.21 24.24 11.23
C SER A 149 -17.84 24.77 9.85
N SER A 150 -17.82 26.08 9.70
CA SER A 150 -17.25 26.75 8.50
C SER A 150 -15.72 26.77 8.51
N ASN A 151 -15.11 26.63 9.68
CA ASN A 151 -13.67 26.80 9.92
C ASN A 151 -12.94 25.49 10.16
N TYR A 152 -11.61 25.53 10.05
CA TYR A 152 -10.73 24.42 10.36
C TYR A 152 -10.32 24.43 11.84
N ASP A 153 -11.31 24.30 12.74
CA ASP A 153 -11.15 24.47 14.19
C ASP A 153 -10.51 23.25 14.87
N CYS A 154 -10.44 22.13 14.17
CA CYS A 154 -9.84 20.92 14.69
C CYS A 154 -8.47 20.66 14.10
N HIS A 155 -7.58 20.17 14.93
CA HIS A 155 -6.22 19.86 14.51
C HIS A 155 -5.68 18.63 15.22
N THR A 156 -4.86 17.90 14.50
CA THR A 156 -4.06 16.78 15.02
C THR A 156 -2.61 17.02 14.66
N TYR A 157 -1.75 16.94 15.66
CA TYR A 157 -0.32 17.18 15.52
C TYR A 157 0.45 15.86 15.49
N SER A 158 1.49 15.82 14.66
CA SER A 158 2.51 14.77 14.69
C SER A 158 3.64 15.19 15.62
N LYS A 159 3.77 14.52 16.76
CA LYS A 159 4.89 14.75 17.68
C LYS A 159 6.23 14.50 16.97
N SER A 160 6.36 13.36 16.30
CA SER A 160 7.59 13.01 15.57
C SER A 160 8.00 14.04 14.53
N ALA A 161 7.03 14.63 13.81
CA ALA A 161 7.34 15.68 12.85
C ALA A 161 7.81 16.96 13.52
N LYS A 162 7.19 17.36 14.63
CA LYS A 162 7.57 18.54 15.39
C LYS A 162 8.96 18.39 15.99
N ASP A 163 9.27 17.24 16.59
CA ASP A 163 10.58 16.94 17.20
C ASP A 163 11.70 16.96 16.15
N LEU A 164 11.39 16.66 14.88
CA LEU A 164 12.31 16.75 13.74
C LEU A 164 12.35 18.13 13.08
N GLY A 165 11.62 19.13 13.62
CA GLY A 165 11.59 20.50 13.12
C GLY A 165 10.76 20.72 11.86
N PHE A 166 9.79 19.84 11.56
CA PHE A 166 8.88 20.03 10.44
C PHE A 166 7.72 20.96 10.82
N SER A 167 7.34 21.84 9.88
CA SER A 167 6.24 22.81 10.07
C SER A 167 5.15 22.70 8.98
N ARG A 168 5.03 21.54 8.32
CA ARG A 168 4.08 21.35 7.21
C ARG A 168 2.67 21.10 7.72
N ASN A 169 1.74 21.95 7.30
CA ASN A 169 0.33 21.86 7.62
C ASN A 169 -0.48 21.33 6.41
N ARG A 170 -1.54 20.57 6.69
CA ARG A 170 -2.56 20.15 5.72
C ARG A 170 -3.94 20.57 6.21
N TYR A 171 -4.76 21.06 5.29
CA TYR A 171 -6.15 21.43 5.53
C TYR A 171 -7.05 20.50 4.75
N VAL A 172 -7.93 19.76 5.46
CA VAL A 172 -8.76 18.73 4.86
C VAL A 172 -10.21 18.88 5.27
N ASN A 173 -11.12 18.69 4.33
CA ASN A 173 -12.54 18.65 4.61
C ASN A 173 -12.96 17.18 4.81
N LEU A 174 -13.34 16.84 6.03
CA LEU A 174 -13.73 15.49 6.43
C LEU A 174 -15.13 15.46 7.09
N ILE A 175 -15.97 16.44 6.74
CA ILE A 175 -17.32 16.62 7.35
C ILE A 175 -18.19 15.37 7.17
N SER A 176 -18.14 14.74 5.99
CA SER A 176 -18.94 13.55 5.66
C SER A 176 -18.52 12.27 6.38
N LEU A 177 -17.38 12.29 7.07
CA LEU A 177 -16.85 11.10 7.73
C LEU A 177 -17.29 11.04 9.20
N ALA A 178 -17.63 9.85 9.68
CA ALA A 178 -17.80 9.59 11.09
C ALA A 178 -16.50 9.87 11.87
N SER A 179 -16.60 10.13 13.18
CA SER A 179 -15.46 10.55 14.01
C SER A 179 -14.26 9.58 13.93
N TRP A 180 -14.55 8.27 13.99
CA TRP A 180 -13.51 7.26 13.93
C TRP A 180 -12.85 7.16 12.54
N GLN A 181 -13.62 7.36 11.45
CA GLN A 181 -13.10 7.39 10.07
C GLN A 181 -12.18 8.61 9.87
N ARG A 182 -12.57 9.77 10.42
CA ARG A 182 -11.73 10.96 10.39
C ARG A 182 -10.40 10.72 11.09
N ASN A 183 -10.45 10.20 12.31
CA ASN A 183 -9.24 9.92 13.10
C ASN A 183 -8.32 8.94 12.37
N TYR A 184 -8.89 7.88 11.81
CA TYR A 184 -8.13 6.92 11.01
C TYR A 184 -7.48 7.59 9.79
N LYS A 185 -8.25 8.35 9.01
CA LYS A 185 -7.73 9.03 7.80
C LYS A 185 -6.61 10.01 8.13
N ILE A 186 -6.76 10.81 9.19
CA ILE A 186 -5.76 11.75 9.64
C ILE A 186 -4.49 11.02 10.10
N SER A 187 -4.62 10.00 10.93
CA SER A 187 -3.50 9.19 11.40
C SER A 187 -2.76 8.52 10.23
N LYS A 188 -3.51 8.01 9.27
CA LYS A 188 -2.96 7.43 8.04
C LYS A 188 -2.21 8.47 7.21
N MET A 189 -2.77 9.67 7.01
CA MET A 189 -2.11 10.74 6.27
C MET A 189 -0.76 11.12 6.90
N ILE A 190 -0.73 11.26 8.23
CA ILE A 190 0.51 11.57 8.95
C ILE A 190 1.49 10.41 8.79
N LYS A 191 1.08 9.16 9.05
CA LYS A 191 1.94 7.98 8.91
C LYS A 191 2.49 7.83 7.50
N ASP A 192 1.66 7.97 6.48
CA ASP A 192 2.05 7.82 5.08
C ASP A 192 3.04 8.90 4.63
N SER A 193 2.95 10.11 5.21
CA SER A 193 3.89 11.19 4.92
C SER A 193 5.34 10.91 5.37
N PHE A 194 5.54 9.93 6.25
CA PHE A 194 6.86 9.50 6.69
C PHE A 194 7.43 8.32 5.93
N LYS A 195 6.66 7.69 5.03
CA LYS A 195 7.12 6.47 4.33
C LYS A 195 8.44 6.65 3.60
N ASN A 196 8.62 7.81 2.96
CA ASN A 196 9.81 8.12 2.17
C ASN A 196 10.78 9.04 2.91
N TYR A 197 10.55 9.33 4.20
CA TYR A 197 11.40 10.26 4.95
C TYR A 197 12.84 9.74 5.09
N LYS A 198 12.99 8.47 5.42
CA LYS A 198 14.29 7.80 5.47
C LYS A 198 14.21 6.51 4.67
N CYS A 199 15.01 6.43 3.63
CA CYS A 199 15.13 5.25 2.78
C CYS A 199 16.59 4.81 2.72
N LEU A 200 16.80 3.51 2.69
CA LEU A 200 18.06 2.89 2.36
C LEU A 200 17.92 2.17 1.02
N GLU A 201 18.82 2.45 0.11
CA GLU A 201 18.97 1.74 -1.14
C GLU A 201 20.25 0.90 -1.03
N ILE A 202 20.09 -0.41 -1.02
CA ILE A 202 21.19 -1.36 -0.84
C ILE A 202 21.28 -2.20 -2.09
N THR A 203 22.46 -2.17 -2.73
CA THR A 203 22.76 -3.01 -3.88
C THR A 203 23.60 -4.20 -3.42
N ILE A 204 23.13 -5.39 -3.70
CA ILE A 204 23.83 -6.64 -3.38
C ILE A 204 24.25 -7.34 -4.68
N ASN A 205 25.31 -8.16 -4.59
CA ASN A 205 25.69 -9.03 -5.68
C ASN A 205 24.96 -10.37 -5.55
N GLY A 206 24.20 -10.75 -6.59
CA GLY A 206 23.46 -11.97 -6.64
C GLY A 206 21.97 -11.81 -6.31
N TYR A 207 21.30 -12.94 -6.10
CA TYR A 207 19.88 -13.01 -5.82
C TYR A 207 19.62 -13.07 -4.32
N CYS A 208 18.65 -12.30 -3.86
CA CYS A 208 18.16 -12.32 -2.50
C CYS A 208 16.65 -12.56 -2.54
N SER A 209 16.21 -13.67 -1.97
CA SER A 209 14.78 -13.94 -1.79
C SER A 209 14.25 -13.06 -0.66
N SER A 210 13.51 -12.03 -1.01
CA SER A 210 12.90 -11.11 -0.05
C SER A 210 11.44 -10.88 -0.38
N GLU A 211 10.63 -10.64 0.64
CA GLU A 211 9.23 -10.27 0.48
C GLU A 211 9.00 -8.78 0.78
N LEU A 212 7.94 -8.24 0.19
CA LEU A 212 7.50 -6.88 0.54
C LEU A 212 7.20 -6.80 2.04
N TYR A 213 7.65 -5.72 2.68
CA TYR A 213 7.51 -5.46 4.12
C TYR A 213 8.28 -6.43 5.02
N GLN A 214 9.23 -7.16 4.48
CA GLN A 214 10.18 -7.92 5.28
C GLN A 214 11.12 -6.97 6.03
N ARG A 215 11.37 -7.25 7.30
CA ARG A 215 12.39 -6.53 8.08
C ARG A 215 13.77 -7.08 7.74
N PHE A 216 14.77 -6.22 7.76
CA PHE A 216 16.16 -6.62 7.51
C PHE A 216 17.11 -6.04 8.57
N ILE A 217 18.22 -6.71 8.74
CA ILE A 217 19.39 -6.25 9.51
C ILE A 217 20.52 -6.01 8.51
N TYR A 218 21.17 -4.87 8.70
CA TYR A 218 22.29 -4.44 7.86
C TYR A 218 23.38 -3.86 8.77
#